data_d3a3bcd8479c754b82085624f51fd91e
#
_entry.id   d3a3bcd8479c754b82085624f51fd91e
#
_cell.length_a   1.000
_cell.length_b   1.000
_cell.length_c   1.000
_cell.angle_alpha   90.00
_cell.angle_beta   90.00
_cell.angle_gamma   90.00
#
_symmetry.space_group_name_H-M   'P 1'
#
loop_
_entity.id
_entity.type
_entity.pdbx_description
1 polymer ?
#
loop_
_entity_poly.entity_id
_entity_poly.type
_entity_poly.pdbx_seq_one_letter_code
_entity_poly.pdbx_strand_id
1 'polypeptide(L)'
;MDLSILLDPNLVYLVLVTGVWLAVTAAYMPGTGIVELLAAALVIGSLLLLASMPVNWWAALLVIVGGVLFLVLPFMEERHRALSLGGLALQIVGSLFLFSTTMVSPILILAVTGISLAYYRYVLTPILRTHTQSAALRTDRPLVGEYGRVQSPLNPVGMVRVQGESWSARASENSPTPIPTDASIVVLDRDGLVLIVAAEEPKIKNEPGNEE
;
A
#
# COMPACT_ATOMS: atom_id res chain seq x y z
N MET A 1 10.36 -41.84 -2.44
CA MET A 1 9.67 -40.66 -2.94
C MET A 1 10.20 -40.45 -4.35
N ASP A 2 9.38 -40.72 -5.36
CA ASP A 2 9.84 -40.70 -6.75
C ASP A 2 10.20 -39.26 -7.15
N LEU A 3 11.49 -39.03 -7.48
CA LEU A 3 11.96 -37.74 -7.98
C LEU A 3 11.20 -37.28 -9.23
N SER A 4 10.56 -38.21 -9.94
CA SER A 4 9.74 -37.92 -11.13
C SER A 4 8.57 -36.96 -10.83
N ILE A 5 8.02 -36.98 -9.60
CA ILE A 5 6.95 -36.07 -9.19
C ILE A 5 7.46 -34.62 -9.10
N LEU A 6 8.68 -34.43 -8.62
CA LEU A 6 9.30 -33.09 -8.50
C LEU A 6 9.63 -32.46 -9.87
N LEU A 7 9.74 -33.27 -10.90
CA LEU A 7 9.99 -32.85 -12.29
C LEU A 7 8.69 -32.77 -13.13
N ASP A 8 7.52 -32.79 -12.49
CA ASP A 8 6.27 -32.53 -13.19
C ASP A 8 6.19 -31.05 -13.61
N PRO A 9 6.00 -30.76 -14.91
CA PRO A 9 5.94 -29.38 -15.42
C PRO A 9 4.89 -28.52 -14.72
N ASN A 10 3.74 -29.09 -14.36
CA ASN A 10 2.67 -28.38 -13.69
C ASN A 10 3.05 -28.02 -12.25
N LEU A 11 3.72 -28.95 -11.55
CA LEU A 11 4.19 -28.71 -10.19
C LEU A 11 5.27 -27.61 -10.18
N VAL A 12 6.26 -27.73 -11.08
CA VAL A 12 7.36 -26.72 -11.17
C VAL A 12 6.81 -25.35 -11.52
N TYR A 13 5.87 -25.25 -12.44
CA TYR A 13 5.17 -24.02 -12.77
C TYR A 13 4.41 -23.43 -11.57
N LEU A 14 3.66 -24.26 -10.84
CA LEU A 14 2.90 -23.83 -9.67
C LEU A 14 3.81 -23.31 -8.57
N VAL A 15 4.94 -23.99 -8.31
CA VAL A 15 5.94 -23.58 -7.33
C VAL A 15 6.57 -22.24 -7.73
N LEU A 16 6.91 -22.06 -9.01
CA LEU A 16 7.46 -20.81 -9.52
C LEU A 16 6.48 -19.64 -9.32
N VAL A 17 5.24 -19.79 -9.76
CA VAL A 17 4.22 -18.73 -9.64
C VAL A 17 3.92 -18.41 -8.18
N THR A 18 3.79 -19.43 -7.33
CA THR A 18 3.58 -19.25 -5.89
C THR A 18 4.76 -18.52 -5.25
N GLY A 19 6.00 -18.90 -5.62
CA GLY A 19 7.22 -18.24 -5.15
C GLY A 19 7.27 -16.76 -5.55
N VAL A 20 6.94 -16.42 -6.80
CA VAL A 20 6.86 -15.02 -7.27
C VAL A 20 5.79 -14.25 -6.51
N TRP A 21 4.62 -14.82 -6.28
CA TRP A 21 3.55 -14.17 -5.52
C TRP A 21 3.95 -13.90 -4.07
N LEU A 22 4.58 -14.88 -3.42
CA LEU A 22 5.09 -14.69 -2.06
C LEU A 22 6.23 -13.67 -2.00
N ALA A 23 7.11 -13.64 -3.00
CA ALA A 23 8.20 -12.66 -3.06
C ALA A 23 7.67 -11.22 -3.16
N VAL A 24 6.66 -10.99 -3.99
CA VAL A 24 6.00 -9.68 -4.07
C VAL A 24 5.27 -9.34 -2.77
N THR A 25 4.57 -10.30 -2.17
CA THR A 25 3.88 -10.10 -0.87
C THR A 25 4.88 -9.75 0.24
N ALA A 26 6.03 -10.45 0.29
CA ALA A 26 7.10 -10.17 1.24
C ALA A 26 7.67 -8.76 1.07
N ALA A 27 7.80 -8.27 -0.17
CA ALA A 27 8.25 -6.91 -0.45
C ALA A 27 7.30 -5.83 0.08
N TYR A 28 5.99 -6.12 0.13
CA TYR A 28 4.99 -5.20 0.70
C TYR A 28 4.85 -5.26 2.22
N MET A 29 5.21 -6.38 2.83
CA MET A 29 5.11 -6.61 4.27
C MET A 29 6.44 -7.11 4.83
N PRO A 30 7.50 -6.29 4.76
CA PRO A 30 8.82 -6.70 5.25
C PRO A 30 8.79 -6.87 6.77
N GLY A 31 9.60 -7.82 7.28
CA GLY A 31 9.85 -7.96 8.72
C GLY A 31 9.35 -9.24 9.37
N THR A 32 8.70 -10.14 8.63
CA THR A 32 8.32 -11.47 9.18
C THR A 32 9.48 -12.47 9.14
N GLY A 33 10.45 -12.30 8.21
CA GLY A 33 11.56 -13.22 7.97
C GLY A 33 11.14 -14.56 7.36
N ILE A 34 10.02 -15.11 7.81
CA ILE A 34 9.53 -16.43 7.39
C ILE A 34 8.99 -16.39 5.95
N VAL A 35 8.21 -15.37 5.60
CA VAL A 35 7.62 -15.25 4.25
C VAL A 35 8.72 -14.98 3.23
N GLU A 36 9.71 -14.16 3.56
CA GLU A 36 10.86 -13.85 2.73
C GLU A 36 11.70 -15.12 2.46
N LEU A 37 11.99 -15.90 3.50
CA LEU A 37 12.73 -17.17 3.36
C LEU A 37 11.95 -18.19 2.52
N LEU A 38 10.65 -18.32 2.75
CA LEU A 38 9.80 -19.23 2.00
C LEU A 38 9.72 -18.83 0.52
N ALA A 39 9.53 -17.55 0.25
CA ALA A 39 9.51 -17.01 -1.11
C ALA A 39 10.83 -17.27 -1.83
N ALA A 40 11.97 -16.98 -1.18
CA ALA A 40 13.28 -17.24 -1.73
C ALA A 40 13.50 -18.74 -2.01
N ALA A 41 13.11 -19.61 -1.08
CA ALA A 41 13.25 -21.05 -1.25
C ALA A 41 12.40 -21.57 -2.43
N LEU A 42 11.16 -21.09 -2.59
CA LEU A 42 10.30 -21.49 -3.71
C LEU A 42 10.82 -20.96 -5.05
N VAL A 43 11.25 -19.71 -5.12
CA VAL A 43 11.79 -19.14 -6.37
C VAL A 43 13.10 -19.83 -6.75
N ILE A 44 14.07 -19.92 -5.84
CA ILE A 44 15.35 -20.57 -6.10
C ILE A 44 15.13 -22.04 -6.43
N GLY A 45 14.33 -22.74 -5.64
CA GLY A 45 14.01 -24.16 -5.86
C GLY A 45 13.37 -24.40 -7.21
N SER A 46 12.39 -23.58 -7.61
CA SER A 46 11.75 -23.70 -8.94
C SER A 46 12.72 -23.41 -10.08
N LEU A 47 13.63 -22.42 -9.93
CA LEU A 47 14.65 -22.13 -10.95
C LEU A 47 15.67 -23.27 -11.09
N LEU A 48 16.05 -23.93 -9.98
CA LEU A 48 16.93 -25.11 -10.02
C LEU A 48 16.25 -26.29 -10.69
N LEU A 49 14.95 -26.52 -10.42
CA LEU A 49 14.17 -27.54 -11.11
C LEU A 49 14.01 -27.23 -12.60
N LEU A 50 13.74 -25.99 -12.97
CA LEU A 50 13.68 -25.54 -14.35
C LEU A 50 15.01 -25.76 -15.08
N ALA A 51 16.15 -25.52 -14.41
CA ALA A 51 17.47 -25.74 -14.99
C ALA A 51 17.76 -27.21 -15.32
N SER A 52 17.06 -28.17 -14.69
CA SER A 52 17.16 -29.60 -14.98
C SER A 52 16.16 -30.10 -16.03
N MET A 53 15.32 -29.19 -16.56
CA MET A 53 14.28 -29.52 -17.55
C MET A 53 14.52 -28.79 -18.87
N PRO A 54 14.01 -29.30 -19.99
CA PRO A 54 14.08 -28.59 -21.27
C PRO A 54 13.10 -27.40 -21.28
N VAL A 55 13.58 -26.22 -20.88
CA VAL A 55 12.78 -25.00 -20.74
C VAL A 55 13.21 -23.90 -21.69
N ASN A 56 12.27 -23.02 -22.00
CA ASN A 56 12.53 -21.77 -22.71
C ASN A 56 12.74 -20.64 -21.67
N TRP A 57 13.99 -20.25 -21.45
CA TRP A 57 14.33 -19.23 -20.45
C TRP A 57 13.67 -17.88 -20.68
N TRP A 58 13.44 -17.51 -21.94
CA TRP A 58 12.69 -16.28 -22.25
C TRP A 58 11.24 -16.36 -21.76
N ALA A 59 10.62 -17.56 -21.85
CA ALA A 59 9.26 -17.78 -21.35
C ALA A 59 9.21 -17.78 -19.81
N ALA A 60 10.21 -18.36 -19.15
CA ALA A 60 10.36 -18.25 -17.68
C ALA A 60 10.49 -16.78 -17.24
N LEU A 61 11.26 -15.98 -17.97
CA LEU A 61 11.36 -14.54 -17.73
C LEU A 61 10.00 -13.85 -17.87
N LEU A 62 9.21 -14.19 -18.90
CA LEU A 62 7.86 -13.63 -19.09
C LEU A 62 6.91 -14.02 -17.95
N VAL A 63 7.00 -15.24 -17.43
CA VAL A 63 6.19 -15.66 -16.26
C VAL A 63 6.55 -14.83 -15.05
N ILE A 64 7.83 -14.67 -14.74
CA ILE A 64 8.30 -13.93 -13.57
C ILE A 64 7.97 -12.44 -13.70
N VAL A 65 8.39 -11.81 -14.80
CA VAL A 65 8.17 -10.37 -15.03
C VAL A 65 6.68 -10.07 -15.13
N GLY A 66 5.91 -10.91 -15.84
CA GLY A 66 4.46 -10.78 -15.95
C GLY A 66 3.77 -10.85 -14.59
N GLY A 67 4.14 -11.80 -13.75
CA GLY A 67 3.62 -11.93 -12.40
C GLY A 67 3.97 -10.75 -11.49
N VAL A 68 5.22 -10.29 -11.55
CA VAL A 68 5.68 -9.10 -10.80
C VAL A 68 4.92 -7.86 -11.26
N LEU A 69 4.84 -7.60 -12.57
CA LEU A 69 4.13 -6.45 -13.12
C LEU A 69 2.64 -6.47 -12.74
N PHE A 70 2.00 -7.65 -12.84
CA PHE A 70 0.60 -7.81 -12.46
C PHE A 70 0.35 -7.42 -11.00
N LEU A 71 1.23 -7.81 -10.09
CA LEU A 71 1.06 -7.57 -8.65
C LEU A 71 1.53 -6.17 -8.21
N VAL A 72 2.57 -5.60 -8.84
CA VAL A 72 3.20 -4.34 -8.41
C VAL A 72 2.54 -3.12 -9.02
N LEU A 73 2.22 -3.14 -10.32
CA LEU A 73 1.71 -1.95 -11.02
C LEU A 73 0.46 -1.33 -10.42
N PRO A 74 -0.52 -2.09 -9.89
CA PRO A 74 -1.70 -1.49 -9.27
C PRO A 74 -1.42 -0.59 -8.07
N PHE A 75 -0.27 -0.78 -7.40
CA PHE A 75 0.12 0.03 -6.24
C PHE A 75 0.84 1.33 -6.60
N MET A 76 1.34 1.46 -7.84
CA MET A 76 2.10 2.64 -8.23
C MET A 76 1.20 3.84 -8.56
N GLU A 77 0.20 3.69 -9.43
CA GLU A 77 -0.75 4.75 -9.82
C GLU A 77 -2.00 4.17 -10.47
N GLU A 78 -3.11 4.90 -10.41
CA GLU A 78 -4.37 4.52 -11.08
C GLU A 78 -4.22 4.31 -12.59
N ARG A 79 -3.35 5.10 -13.23
CA ARG A 79 -3.03 5.02 -14.66
C ARG A 79 -2.44 3.67 -15.05
N HIS A 80 -1.73 3.00 -14.15
CA HIS A 80 -1.03 1.75 -14.42
C HIS A 80 -1.91 0.50 -14.25
N ARG A 81 -3.17 0.64 -13.84
CA ARG A 81 -4.10 -0.49 -13.68
C ARG A 81 -4.31 -1.27 -14.98
N ALA A 82 -4.39 -0.59 -16.13
CA ALA A 82 -4.51 -1.26 -17.42
C ALA A 82 -3.22 -2.04 -17.77
N LEU A 83 -2.06 -1.52 -17.38
CA LEU A 83 -0.77 -2.17 -17.61
C LEU A 83 -0.60 -3.44 -16.76
N SER A 84 -1.25 -3.54 -15.59
CA SER A 84 -1.22 -4.77 -14.78
C SER A 84 -1.88 -5.94 -15.49
N LEU A 85 -2.94 -5.72 -16.23
CA LEU A 85 -3.53 -6.76 -17.09
C LEU A 85 -2.57 -7.20 -18.20
N GLY A 86 -1.72 -6.27 -18.69
CA GLY A 86 -0.62 -6.61 -19.59
C GLY A 86 0.40 -7.55 -18.94
N GLY A 87 0.71 -7.36 -17.67
CA GLY A 87 1.53 -8.28 -16.87
C GLY A 87 0.92 -9.69 -16.81
N LEU A 88 -0.39 -9.79 -16.56
CA LEU A 88 -1.09 -11.06 -16.57
C LEU A 88 -1.06 -11.73 -17.94
N ALA A 89 -1.23 -10.97 -19.03
CA ALA A 89 -1.11 -11.49 -20.39
C ALA A 89 0.30 -12.03 -20.68
N LEU A 90 1.35 -11.32 -20.25
CA LEU A 90 2.73 -11.80 -20.35
C LEU A 90 2.94 -13.11 -19.58
N GLN A 91 2.39 -13.21 -18.37
CA GLN A 91 2.46 -14.43 -17.56
C GLN A 91 1.78 -15.61 -18.27
N ILE A 92 0.59 -15.40 -18.86
CA ILE A 92 -0.12 -16.44 -19.62
C ILE A 92 0.71 -16.91 -20.82
N VAL A 93 1.23 -15.97 -21.61
CA VAL A 93 2.08 -16.29 -22.76
C VAL A 93 3.33 -17.04 -22.33
N GLY A 94 4.02 -16.56 -21.29
CA GLY A 94 5.17 -17.26 -20.73
C GLY A 94 4.83 -18.68 -20.26
N SER A 95 3.68 -18.87 -19.62
CA SER A 95 3.24 -20.20 -19.14
C SER A 95 2.99 -21.20 -20.26
N LEU A 96 2.45 -20.74 -21.40
CA LEU A 96 2.19 -21.61 -22.58
C LEU A 96 3.48 -22.11 -23.22
N PHE A 97 4.52 -21.30 -23.23
CA PHE A 97 5.80 -21.59 -23.87
C PHE A 97 6.92 -21.97 -22.91
N LEU A 98 6.61 -22.17 -21.61
CA LEU A 98 7.61 -22.40 -20.57
C LEU A 98 8.50 -23.63 -20.86
N PHE A 99 7.90 -24.73 -21.26
CA PHE A 99 8.61 -25.96 -21.57
C PHE A 99 8.68 -26.19 -23.09
N SER A 100 9.84 -26.68 -23.56
CA SER A 100 10.06 -26.89 -24.99
C SER A 100 9.50 -28.23 -25.49
N THR A 101 9.38 -29.25 -24.65
CA THR A 101 8.95 -30.61 -24.99
C THR A 101 7.57 -30.98 -24.47
N THR A 102 7.09 -30.26 -23.45
CA THR A 102 5.79 -30.49 -22.81
C THR A 102 5.10 -29.15 -22.61
N MET A 103 3.82 -29.15 -22.33
CA MET A 103 3.07 -27.93 -22.04
C MET A 103 2.56 -27.98 -20.59
N VAL A 104 2.55 -26.82 -19.94
CA VAL A 104 1.78 -26.65 -18.68
C VAL A 104 0.31 -26.90 -19.00
N SER A 105 -0.38 -27.61 -18.15
CA SER A 105 -1.81 -27.89 -18.33
C SER A 105 -2.60 -26.59 -18.55
N PRO A 106 -3.34 -26.44 -19.66
CA PRO A 106 -4.17 -25.27 -19.90
C PRO A 106 -5.19 -25.01 -18.78
N ILE A 107 -5.66 -26.07 -18.14
CA ILE A 107 -6.58 -25.97 -17.00
C ILE A 107 -5.88 -25.29 -15.82
N LEU A 108 -4.61 -25.65 -15.57
CA LEU A 108 -3.82 -25.02 -14.49
C LEU A 108 -3.53 -23.55 -14.80
N ILE A 109 -3.17 -23.21 -16.03
CA ILE A 109 -2.97 -21.83 -16.48
C ILE A 109 -4.26 -21.02 -16.28
N LEU A 110 -5.39 -21.59 -16.67
CA LEU A 110 -6.70 -20.96 -16.49
C LEU A 110 -7.06 -20.78 -15.02
N ALA A 111 -6.80 -21.77 -14.18
CA ALA A 111 -7.03 -21.72 -12.73
C ALA A 111 -6.17 -20.63 -12.07
N VAL A 112 -4.86 -20.60 -12.37
CA VAL A 112 -3.95 -19.57 -11.86
C VAL A 112 -4.38 -18.18 -12.32
N THR A 113 -4.75 -18.03 -13.60
CA THR A 113 -5.26 -16.76 -14.14
C THR A 113 -6.55 -16.33 -13.45
N GLY A 114 -7.48 -17.25 -13.25
CA GLY A 114 -8.74 -17.01 -12.55
C GLY A 114 -8.53 -16.57 -11.09
N ILE A 115 -7.63 -17.24 -10.38
CA ILE A 115 -7.24 -16.86 -9.00
C ILE A 115 -6.59 -15.48 -9.01
N SER A 116 -5.72 -15.17 -9.98
CA SER A 116 -5.08 -13.86 -10.14
C SER A 116 -6.11 -12.76 -10.33
N LEU A 117 -7.09 -12.96 -11.21
CA LEU A 117 -8.16 -11.99 -11.45
C LEU A 117 -9.08 -11.84 -10.24
N ALA A 118 -9.40 -12.93 -9.55
CA ALA A 118 -10.17 -12.91 -8.31
C ALA A 118 -9.43 -12.12 -7.22
N TYR A 119 -8.13 -12.37 -7.04
CA TYR A 119 -7.27 -11.62 -6.11
C TYR A 119 -7.26 -10.13 -6.47
N TYR A 120 -7.07 -9.78 -7.72
CA TYR A 120 -7.11 -8.39 -8.20
C TYR A 120 -8.45 -7.73 -7.86
N ARG A 121 -9.56 -8.43 -8.13
CA ARG A 121 -10.92 -7.89 -7.96
C ARG A 121 -11.34 -7.76 -6.50
N TYR A 122 -11.05 -8.77 -5.68
CA TYR A 122 -11.58 -8.88 -4.33
C TYR A 122 -10.60 -8.42 -3.25
N VAL A 123 -9.30 -8.43 -3.51
CA VAL A 123 -8.27 -8.08 -2.52
C VAL A 123 -7.62 -6.74 -2.88
N LEU A 124 -7.03 -6.62 -4.07
CA LEU A 124 -6.30 -5.43 -4.46
C LEU A 124 -7.20 -4.20 -4.61
N THR A 125 -8.30 -4.33 -5.33
CA THR A 125 -9.18 -3.18 -5.63
C THR A 125 -9.74 -2.51 -4.38
N PRO A 126 -10.24 -3.22 -3.34
CA PRO A 126 -10.67 -2.60 -2.09
C PRO A 126 -9.54 -1.89 -1.34
N ILE A 127 -8.36 -2.54 -1.23
CA ILE A 127 -7.19 -1.98 -0.54
C ILE A 127 -6.77 -0.65 -1.20
N LEU A 128 -6.68 -0.62 -2.51
CA LEU A 128 -6.31 0.59 -3.27
C LEU A 128 -7.32 1.73 -3.08
N ARG A 129 -8.63 1.42 -3.05
CA ARG A 129 -9.68 2.43 -2.81
C ARG A 129 -9.55 3.04 -1.42
N THR A 130 -9.25 2.24 -0.40
CA THR A 130 -9.12 2.72 0.98
C THR A 130 -7.91 3.65 1.13
N HIS A 131 -6.79 3.31 0.49
CA HIS A 131 -5.59 4.17 0.50
C HIS A 131 -5.82 5.50 -0.21
N THR A 132 -6.47 5.49 -1.38
CA THR A 132 -6.76 6.71 -2.14
C THR A 132 -7.74 7.61 -1.41
N GLN A 133 -8.79 7.04 -0.78
CA GLN A 133 -9.76 7.81 0.00
C GLN A 133 -9.14 8.39 1.27
N SER A 134 -8.29 7.65 1.97
CA SER A 134 -7.62 8.17 3.17
C SER A 134 -6.65 9.30 2.85
N ALA A 135 -5.96 9.24 1.71
CA ALA A 135 -5.09 10.32 1.25
C ALA A 135 -5.92 11.56 0.83
N ALA A 136 -7.00 11.37 0.06
CA ALA A 136 -7.89 12.43 -0.37
C ALA A 136 -8.60 13.10 0.83
N LEU A 137 -9.12 12.33 1.77
CA LEU A 137 -9.75 12.87 2.99
C LEU A 137 -8.77 13.62 3.89
N ARG A 138 -7.48 13.27 3.85
CA ARG A 138 -6.44 14.02 4.57
C ARG A 138 -6.01 15.32 3.86
N THR A 139 -6.16 15.38 2.53
CA THR A 139 -5.73 16.55 1.74
C THR A 139 -6.86 17.56 1.53
N ASP A 140 -8.12 17.12 1.50
CA ASP A 140 -9.26 17.94 1.11
C ASP A 140 -10.05 18.58 2.27
N ARG A 141 -9.70 18.33 3.54
CA ARG A 141 -10.25 19.14 4.62
C ARG A 141 -9.30 20.29 4.91
N PRO A 142 -9.65 21.52 4.53
CA PRO A 142 -8.85 22.66 4.90
C PRO A 142 -8.86 22.75 6.43
N LEU A 143 -7.73 22.39 7.06
CA LEU A 143 -7.56 22.57 8.51
C LEU A 143 -7.48 24.05 8.87
N VAL A 144 -7.19 24.90 7.90
CA VAL A 144 -7.14 26.36 8.05
C VAL A 144 -8.55 26.89 8.34
N GLY A 145 -8.68 27.62 9.43
CA GLY A 145 -9.96 28.13 9.95
C GLY A 145 -10.68 27.20 10.92
N GLU A 146 -10.17 25.96 11.11
CA GLU A 146 -10.75 25.03 12.08
C GLU A 146 -10.35 25.35 13.51
N TYR A 147 -11.25 25.04 14.43
CA TYR A 147 -11.03 25.19 15.85
C TYR A 147 -10.44 23.90 16.44
N GLY A 148 -9.57 24.06 17.44
CA GLY A 148 -8.97 22.96 18.15
C GLY A 148 -8.69 23.28 19.60
N ARG A 149 -8.08 22.30 20.30
CA ARG A 149 -7.64 22.45 21.69
C ARG A 149 -6.17 22.09 21.83
N VAL A 150 -5.47 22.81 22.68
CA VAL A 150 -4.09 22.54 23.02
C VAL A 150 -4.00 21.29 23.90
N GLN A 151 -3.22 20.30 23.47
CA GLN A 151 -2.93 19.07 24.23
C GLN A 151 -1.65 19.22 25.08
N SER A 152 -0.64 19.89 24.51
CA SER A 152 0.61 20.18 25.19
C SER A 152 0.94 21.65 24.97
N PRO A 153 1.39 22.39 26.02
CA PRO A 153 1.60 23.84 25.94
C PRO A 153 2.45 24.24 24.74
N LEU A 154 2.03 25.29 24.05
CA LEU A 154 2.76 25.85 22.89
C LEU A 154 3.75 26.91 23.38
N ASN A 155 5.06 26.61 23.36
CA ASN A 155 6.13 27.53 23.72
C ASN A 155 7.37 27.41 22.79
N PRO A 156 7.40 27.93 21.60
CA PRO A 156 6.30 28.25 20.69
C PRO A 156 5.68 27.03 20.02
N VAL A 157 6.29 25.83 20.18
CA VAL A 157 5.86 24.55 19.55
C VAL A 157 5.26 23.65 20.63
N GLY A 158 4.20 22.95 20.28
CA GLY A 158 3.51 21.97 21.12
C GLY A 158 2.60 21.06 20.31
N MET A 159 1.58 20.51 20.95
CA MET A 159 0.60 19.64 20.30
C MET A 159 -0.82 20.18 20.48
N VAL A 160 -1.60 20.10 19.42
CA VAL A 160 -3.01 20.50 19.40
C VAL A 160 -3.87 19.35 18.88
N ARG A 161 -5.13 19.32 19.30
CA ARG A 161 -6.14 18.42 18.75
C ARG A 161 -7.09 19.22 17.90
N VAL A 162 -7.12 18.90 16.60
CA VAL A 162 -8.02 19.53 15.61
C VAL A 162 -8.79 18.42 14.90
N GLN A 163 -10.10 18.52 14.81
CA GLN A 163 -10.99 17.51 14.21
C GLN A 163 -10.80 16.07 14.75
N GLY A 164 -10.40 15.95 16.03
CA GLY A 164 -10.17 14.65 16.70
C GLY A 164 -8.76 14.07 16.49
N GLU A 165 -7.92 14.67 15.65
CA GLU A 165 -6.54 14.26 15.40
C GLU A 165 -5.54 15.13 16.15
N SER A 166 -4.41 14.52 16.58
CA SER A 166 -3.31 15.24 17.24
C SER A 166 -2.31 15.71 16.19
N TRP A 167 -2.04 17.01 16.19
CA TRP A 167 -1.13 17.68 15.28
C TRP A 167 -0.02 18.40 16.04
N SER A 168 1.19 18.41 15.46
CA SER A 168 2.22 19.35 15.90
C SER A 168 1.80 20.76 15.49
N ALA A 169 1.91 21.70 16.41
CA ALA A 169 1.53 23.09 16.14
C ALA A 169 2.57 24.06 16.66
N ARG A 170 2.65 25.21 16.00
CA ARG A 170 3.44 26.36 16.42
C ARG A 170 2.50 27.54 16.64
N ALA A 171 2.70 28.25 17.72
CA ALA A 171 2.00 29.50 17.95
C ALA A 171 2.41 30.54 16.87
N SER A 172 1.42 31.27 16.34
CA SER A 172 1.67 32.39 15.44
C SER A 172 2.46 33.48 16.15
N GLU A 173 3.27 34.24 15.41
CA GLU A 173 4.08 35.36 15.94
C GLU A 173 3.24 36.42 16.66
N ASN A 174 1.97 36.56 16.26
CA ASN A 174 1.02 37.49 16.84
C ASN A 174 0.20 36.92 18.01
N SER A 175 0.48 35.69 18.43
CA SER A 175 -0.26 35.03 19.49
C SER A 175 0.55 35.06 20.80
N PRO A 176 -0.08 35.30 21.95
CA PRO A 176 0.62 35.24 23.25
C PRO A 176 1.19 33.85 23.46
N THR A 177 2.46 33.77 23.86
CA THR A 177 3.14 32.53 24.23
C THR A 177 3.57 32.61 25.71
N PRO A 178 3.48 31.52 26.48
CA PRO A 178 2.97 30.19 26.10
C PRO A 178 1.44 30.10 26.05
N ILE A 179 0.89 29.31 25.10
CA ILE A 179 -0.53 28.99 25.12
C ILE A 179 -0.70 27.74 26.01
N PRO A 180 -1.51 27.82 27.08
CA PRO A 180 -1.65 26.73 28.04
C PRO A 180 -2.44 25.54 27.44
N THR A 181 -2.32 24.39 28.12
CA THR A 181 -3.12 23.19 27.81
C THR A 181 -4.62 23.51 27.95
N ASP A 182 -5.43 22.84 27.15
CA ASP A 182 -6.89 23.00 27.01
C ASP A 182 -7.37 24.36 26.46
N ALA A 183 -6.46 25.28 26.15
CA ALA A 183 -6.85 26.52 25.47
C ALA A 183 -7.45 26.23 24.08
N SER A 184 -8.48 27.00 23.74
CA SER A 184 -9.05 26.97 22.38
C SER A 184 -8.12 27.70 21.42
N ILE A 185 -7.93 27.11 20.25
CA ILE A 185 -7.11 27.67 19.18
C ILE A 185 -7.86 27.61 17.85
N VAL A 186 -7.46 28.49 16.95
CA VAL A 186 -7.84 28.48 15.54
C VAL A 186 -6.61 28.24 14.69
N VAL A 187 -6.75 27.39 13.68
CA VAL A 187 -5.67 27.12 12.70
C VAL A 187 -5.63 28.24 11.69
N LEU A 188 -4.51 28.95 11.61
CA LEU A 188 -4.31 30.06 10.67
C LEU A 188 -3.70 29.60 9.37
N ASP A 189 -2.73 28.67 9.43
CA ASP A 189 -2.01 28.19 8.27
C ASP A 189 -1.44 26.78 8.53
N ARG A 190 -0.90 26.14 7.50
CA ARG A 190 -0.27 24.85 7.56
C ARG A 190 1.08 24.87 6.83
N ASP A 191 2.15 24.58 7.57
CA ASP A 191 3.49 24.40 7.02
C ASP A 191 3.87 22.89 7.09
N GLY A 192 3.62 22.19 6.02
CA GLY A 192 3.85 20.74 5.92
C GLY A 192 3.04 19.92 6.94
N LEU A 193 3.70 19.42 7.98
CA LEU A 193 3.09 18.62 9.06
C LEU A 193 2.85 19.46 10.35
N VAL A 194 3.17 20.74 10.35
CA VAL A 194 3.01 21.64 11.49
C VAL A 194 1.90 22.63 11.19
N LEU A 195 0.95 22.78 12.13
CA LEU A 195 -0.10 23.79 12.06
C LEU A 195 0.38 25.09 12.68
N ILE A 196 0.09 26.22 12.04
CA ILE A 196 0.28 27.55 12.62
C ILE A 196 -1.04 27.95 13.24
N VAL A 197 -1.04 28.17 14.56
CA VAL A 197 -2.27 28.39 15.32
C VAL A 197 -2.19 29.69 16.14
N ALA A 198 -3.36 30.30 16.36
CA ALA A 198 -3.51 31.38 17.31
C ALA A 198 -4.44 30.97 18.48
N ALA A 199 -4.17 31.52 19.64
CA ALA A 199 -5.11 31.40 20.74
C ALA A 199 -6.39 32.15 20.41
N GLU A 200 -7.54 31.49 20.57
CA GLU A 200 -8.82 32.18 20.52
C GLU A 200 -9.03 32.97 21.81
N GLU A 201 -9.19 34.28 21.68
CA GLU A 201 -9.61 35.10 22.85
C GLU A 201 -11.00 34.60 23.29
N PRO A 202 -11.20 34.35 24.62
CA PRO A 202 -12.51 33.97 25.11
C PRO A 202 -13.51 35.07 24.74
N LYS A 203 -14.47 34.76 23.89
CA LYS A 203 -15.62 35.63 23.65
C LYS A 203 -16.25 35.91 25.03
N ILE A 204 -16.02 37.09 25.59
CA ILE A 204 -16.76 37.58 26.74
C ILE A 204 -18.24 37.58 26.33
N LYS A 205 -19.00 36.65 26.90
CA LYS A 205 -20.45 36.61 26.76
C LYS A 205 -20.97 37.89 27.39
N ASN A 206 -21.25 38.89 26.56
CA ASN A 206 -22.00 40.05 27.05
C ASN A 206 -23.30 39.55 27.62
N GLU A 207 -23.41 39.47 28.93
CA GLU A 207 -24.69 39.39 29.61
C GLU A 207 -25.53 40.62 29.20
N PRO A 208 -26.77 40.44 28.79
CA PRO A 208 -27.67 41.57 28.56
C PRO A 208 -27.89 42.25 29.90
N GLY A 209 -27.44 43.52 29.98
CA GLY A 209 -27.64 44.35 31.17
C GLY A 209 -29.10 44.39 31.57
N ASN A 210 -29.35 44.19 32.85
CA ASN A 210 -30.57 44.60 33.50
C ASN A 210 -30.74 46.11 33.30
N GLU A 211 -31.69 46.50 32.53
CA GLU A 211 -32.31 47.82 32.60
C GLU A 211 -33.56 47.68 33.46
N GLU A 212 -33.52 48.36 34.62
CA GLU A 212 -34.71 48.69 35.45
C GLU A 212 -35.58 49.73 34.79
#